data_997d4aaca1f31560b52c67130847be49
#
_entry.id   997d4aaca1f31560b52c67130847be49
#
_cell.length_a   1.000
_cell.length_b   1.000
_cell.length_c   1.000
_cell.angle_alpha   90.00
_cell.angle_beta   90.00
_cell.angle_gamma   90.00
#
_symmetry.space_group_name_H-M   'P 1'
#
loop_
_entity.id
_entity.type
_entity.pdbx_description
1 polymer ?
#
loop_
_entity_poly.entity_id
_entity_poly.type
_entity_poly.pdbx_seq_one_letter_code
_entity_poly.pdbx_strand_id
1 'polypeptide(L)'
;MSYERNLRYFINNQIIYRRDHINDKPTEIYDWGYFFENGTYECYRMFQSRAKITTYKSLKWHLLTLWYLNPKMDQDDLENVSKHMCVKSNGFVTFTINEHALKNIIYEVSMCDLEKPPKNKLRKIIFKDYSGLTTEEKMTIVGKMIGRSKKIHEDDIYQCMLDINELGKKITITRLAGLLNCSARTIHRNMSNELKKEKELLNQQL
;
A
#
# COMPACT_ATOMS: atom_id res chain seq x y z
N MET A 1 20.55 -1.87 -24.94
CA MET A 1 20.20 -0.46 -24.68
C MET A 1 20.29 -0.20 -23.18
N SER A 2 20.64 1.04 -22.75
CA SER A 2 20.66 1.33 -21.32
C SER A 2 19.23 1.44 -20.77
N TYR A 3 19.04 1.13 -19.50
CA TYR A 3 17.75 1.27 -18.81
C TYR A 3 17.13 2.66 -18.99
N GLU A 4 17.94 3.72 -18.90
CA GLU A 4 17.47 5.10 -19.08
C GLU A 4 16.93 5.39 -20.49
N ARG A 5 17.53 4.78 -21.54
CA ARG A 5 17.04 4.94 -22.91
C ARG A 5 15.69 4.21 -23.08
N ASN A 6 15.57 3.02 -22.52
CA ASN A 6 14.31 2.27 -22.53
C ASN A 6 13.24 3.00 -21.74
N LEU A 7 13.59 3.59 -20.59
CA LEU A 7 12.70 4.40 -19.79
C LEU A 7 12.17 5.61 -20.58
N ARG A 8 13.05 6.35 -21.27
CA ARG A 8 12.64 7.49 -22.12
C ARG A 8 11.76 7.05 -23.28
N TYR A 9 12.04 5.89 -23.88
CA TYR A 9 11.19 5.32 -24.92
C TYR A 9 9.77 5.08 -24.40
N PHE A 10 9.62 4.48 -23.23
CA PHE A 10 8.32 4.27 -22.61
C PHE A 10 7.58 5.58 -22.33
N ILE A 11 8.27 6.54 -21.73
CA ILE A 11 7.69 7.84 -21.40
C ILE A 11 7.19 8.58 -22.64
N ASN A 12 7.93 8.49 -23.75
CA ASN A 12 7.64 9.27 -24.96
C ASN A 12 6.71 8.55 -25.93
N ASN A 13 6.73 7.21 -25.99
CA ASN A 13 6.06 6.44 -27.04
C ASN A 13 4.95 5.52 -26.51
N GLN A 14 4.89 5.29 -25.20
CA GLN A 14 3.88 4.42 -24.60
C GLN A 14 3.10 5.19 -23.54
N ILE A 15 1.83 4.84 -23.39
CA ILE A 15 0.97 5.41 -22.37
C ILE A 15 1.36 4.81 -21.02
N ILE A 16 1.92 5.62 -20.12
CA ILE A 16 2.43 5.14 -18.84
C ILE A 16 1.45 5.35 -17.71
N TYR A 17 0.82 6.47 -17.62
CA TYR A 17 -0.42 6.67 -16.89
C TYR A 17 -1.05 8.02 -17.20
N ARG A 18 -2.35 7.98 -17.45
CA ARG A 18 -3.15 9.14 -17.86
C ARG A 18 -4.56 9.09 -17.27
N ARG A 19 -4.75 8.39 -16.17
CA ARG A 19 -6.02 8.44 -15.47
C ARG A 19 -6.08 9.78 -14.77
N ASP A 20 -7.08 10.59 -15.11
CA ASP A 20 -7.35 11.83 -14.39
C ASP A 20 -7.84 11.49 -12.99
N HIS A 21 -6.97 11.60 -12.03
CA HIS A 21 -7.30 11.46 -10.62
C HIS A 21 -7.81 12.78 -10.08
N ILE A 22 -9.01 13.19 -10.49
CA ILE A 22 -9.66 14.41 -10.00
C ILE A 22 -9.78 14.41 -8.46
N ASN A 23 -9.79 13.23 -7.86
CA ASN A 23 -10.00 13.05 -6.42
C ASN A 23 -8.74 12.64 -5.64
N ASP A 24 -7.59 12.50 -6.29
CA ASP A 24 -6.35 12.09 -5.61
C ASP A 24 -5.62 13.30 -5.03
N LYS A 25 -6.36 14.09 -4.24
CA LYS A 25 -5.80 15.22 -3.51
C LYS A 25 -5.12 14.73 -2.24
N PRO A 26 -3.95 15.27 -1.89
CA PRO A 26 -3.33 14.95 -0.61
C PRO A 26 -4.24 15.38 0.54
N THR A 27 -4.31 14.54 1.57
CA THR A 27 -5.03 14.84 2.81
C THR A 27 -4.34 15.98 3.55
N GLU A 28 -3.01 15.96 3.56
CA GLU A 28 -2.18 16.99 4.17
C GLU A 28 -0.99 17.32 3.27
N ILE A 29 -0.60 18.59 3.26
CA ILE A 29 0.54 19.11 2.50
C ILE A 29 1.58 19.64 3.48
N TYR A 30 2.82 19.13 3.36
CA TYR A 30 3.96 19.54 4.15
C TYR A 30 5.05 20.18 3.28
N ASP A 31 5.96 20.92 3.87
CA ASP A 31 7.09 21.51 3.15
C ASP A 31 7.95 20.43 2.46
N TRP A 32 8.10 19.28 3.09
CA TRP A 32 8.87 18.14 2.59
C TRP A 32 8.10 17.18 1.69
N GLY A 33 6.74 17.23 1.63
CA GLY A 33 5.97 16.27 0.86
C GLY A 33 4.47 16.33 1.03
N TYR A 34 3.82 15.25 0.61
CA TYR A 34 2.36 15.08 0.59
C TYR A 34 1.97 13.83 1.35
N PHE A 35 0.90 13.90 2.12
CA PHE A 35 0.31 12.76 2.81
C PHE A 35 -1.07 12.43 2.25
N PHE A 36 -1.31 11.14 1.98
CA PHE A 36 -2.57 10.59 1.48
C PHE A 36 -3.05 9.52 2.46
N GLU A 37 -4.10 9.79 3.20
CA GLU A 37 -4.62 8.88 4.22
C GLU A 37 -5.01 7.51 3.64
N ASN A 38 -5.66 7.52 2.48
CA ASN A 38 -6.06 6.30 1.77
C ASN A 38 -5.01 5.77 0.80
N GLY A 39 -3.89 6.48 0.66
CA GLY A 39 -2.85 6.18 -0.31
C GLY A 39 -3.18 6.67 -1.72
N THR A 40 -2.17 6.71 -2.59
CA THR A 40 -2.29 7.20 -3.96
C THR A 40 -1.52 6.37 -4.96
N TYR A 41 -2.01 6.32 -6.21
CA TYR A 41 -1.29 5.82 -7.39
C TYR A 41 -0.53 6.93 -8.14
N GLU A 42 -0.77 8.20 -7.85
CA GLU A 42 -0.14 9.34 -8.53
C GLU A 42 1.39 9.26 -8.56
N CYS A 43 1.96 8.58 -7.57
CA CYS A 43 3.40 8.32 -7.47
C CYS A 43 3.84 6.96 -7.98
N TYR A 44 3.07 6.36 -8.86
CA TYR A 44 3.51 5.12 -9.47
C TYR A 44 4.73 5.37 -10.35
N ARG A 45 5.91 5.12 -9.78
CA ARG A 45 7.21 5.35 -10.42
C ARG A 45 7.88 4.04 -10.86
N MET A 46 7.11 3.10 -11.40
CA MET A 46 7.66 1.81 -11.83
C MET A 46 8.87 1.99 -12.74
N PHE A 47 8.74 2.88 -13.71
CA PHE A 47 9.78 3.11 -14.71
C PHE A 47 10.87 4.10 -14.25
N GLN A 48 10.64 4.82 -13.16
CA GLN A 48 11.62 5.73 -12.57
C GLN A 48 12.41 5.06 -11.43
N SER A 49 11.93 3.95 -10.90
CA SER A 49 12.61 3.19 -9.86
C SER A 49 13.71 2.31 -10.44
N ARG A 50 14.83 2.22 -9.74
CA ARG A 50 15.88 1.22 -10.01
C ARG A 50 15.46 -0.19 -9.56
N ALA A 51 14.37 -0.32 -8.82
CA ALA A 51 13.84 -1.60 -8.41
C ALA A 51 13.37 -2.39 -9.64
N LYS A 52 13.74 -3.65 -9.70
CA LYS A 52 13.40 -4.56 -10.78
C LYS A 52 12.22 -5.44 -10.41
N ILE A 53 11.48 -5.86 -11.41
CA ILE A 53 10.45 -6.88 -11.27
C ILE A 53 11.13 -8.23 -11.16
N THR A 54 10.94 -8.93 -10.04
CA THR A 54 11.67 -10.16 -9.71
C THR A 54 10.80 -11.42 -9.73
N THR A 55 9.47 -11.28 -9.80
CA THR A 55 8.54 -12.42 -9.74
C THR A 55 7.35 -12.23 -10.68
N TYR A 56 6.69 -13.32 -11.08
CA TYR A 56 5.43 -13.30 -11.85
C TYR A 56 4.32 -12.52 -11.12
N LYS A 57 4.22 -12.65 -9.81
CA LYS A 57 3.25 -11.91 -9.00
C LYS A 57 3.49 -10.40 -9.06
N SER A 58 4.73 -9.99 -8.98
CA SER A 58 5.12 -8.58 -9.12
C SER A 58 4.84 -8.08 -10.54
N LEU A 59 5.15 -8.87 -11.58
CA LEU A 59 4.84 -8.54 -12.97
C LEU A 59 3.34 -8.33 -13.18
N LYS A 60 2.52 -9.29 -12.76
CA LYS A 60 1.06 -9.20 -12.86
C LYS A 60 0.54 -7.92 -12.19
N TRP A 61 1.03 -7.63 -10.99
CA TRP A 61 0.63 -6.41 -10.29
C TRP A 61 1.01 -5.13 -11.04
N HIS A 62 2.20 -5.08 -11.63
CA HIS A 62 2.64 -3.93 -12.42
C HIS A 62 1.80 -3.74 -13.68
N LEU A 63 1.51 -4.82 -14.40
CA LEU A 63 0.66 -4.77 -15.58
C LEU A 63 -0.79 -4.37 -15.22
N LEU A 64 -1.33 -4.89 -14.13
CA LEU A 64 -2.65 -4.52 -13.63
C LEU A 64 -2.72 -3.04 -13.26
N THR A 65 -1.68 -2.51 -12.64
CA THR A 65 -1.59 -1.08 -12.31
C THR A 65 -1.51 -0.21 -13.57
N LEU A 66 -0.73 -0.63 -14.57
CA LEU A 66 -0.67 0.06 -15.86
C LEU A 66 -2.02 0.05 -16.58
N TRP A 67 -2.68 -1.09 -16.60
CA TRP A 67 -4.01 -1.25 -17.19
C TRP A 67 -5.02 -0.31 -16.51
N TYR A 68 -5.06 -0.31 -15.18
CA TYR A 68 -5.91 0.57 -14.40
C TYR A 68 -5.63 2.07 -14.66
N LEU A 69 -4.36 2.46 -14.73
CA LEU A 69 -3.96 3.86 -14.91
C LEU A 69 -4.13 4.37 -16.35
N ASN A 70 -4.36 3.48 -17.31
CA ASN A 70 -4.51 3.82 -18.72
C ASN A 70 -5.84 3.30 -19.30
N PRO A 71 -6.98 3.87 -18.93
CA PRO A 71 -8.31 3.37 -19.31
C PRO A 71 -8.59 3.39 -20.82
N LYS A 72 -7.77 4.07 -21.61
CA LYS A 72 -7.85 4.12 -23.08
C LYS A 72 -6.91 3.11 -23.76
N MET A 73 -6.12 2.38 -23.00
CA MET A 73 -5.23 1.34 -23.49
C MET A 73 -6.09 0.16 -23.97
N ASP A 74 -5.84 -0.33 -25.16
CA ASP A 74 -6.46 -1.54 -25.67
C ASP A 74 -5.61 -2.79 -25.31
N GLN A 75 -6.11 -3.96 -25.68
CA GLN A 75 -5.43 -5.22 -25.37
C GLN A 75 -4.11 -5.37 -26.14
N ASP A 76 -4.05 -4.87 -27.37
CA ASP A 76 -2.84 -4.94 -28.21
C ASP A 76 -1.75 -4.02 -27.64
N ASP A 77 -2.13 -2.85 -27.16
CA ASP A 77 -1.23 -1.93 -26.45
C ASP A 77 -0.68 -2.57 -25.17
N LEU A 78 -1.55 -3.22 -24.38
CA LEU A 78 -1.13 -3.93 -23.17
C LEU A 78 -0.17 -5.07 -23.51
N GLU A 79 -0.44 -5.83 -24.56
CA GLU A 79 0.43 -6.91 -25.01
C GLU A 79 1.80 -6.39 -25.47
N ASN A 80 1.84 -5.33 -26.26
CA ASN A 80 3.07 -4.70 -26.73
C ASN A 80 3.92 -4.16 -25.59
N VAL A 81 3.32 -3.43 -24.65
CA VAL A 81 4.01 -2.92 -23.45
C VAL A 81 4.52 -4.08 -22.59
N SER A 82 3.72 -5.10 -22.40
CA SER A 82 4.10 -6.28 -21.61
C SER A 82 5.27 -7.03 -22.22
N LYS A 83 5.23 -7.29 -23.54
CA LYS A 83 6.34 -7.93 -24.28
C LYS A 83 7.63 -7.12 -24.13
N HIS A 84 7.56 -5.81 -24.35
CA HIS A 84 8.73 -4.94 -24.21
C HIS A 84 9.30 -4.95 -22.79
N MET A 85 8.46 -4.88 -21.76
CA MET A 85 8.89 -4.94 -20.35
C MET A 85 9.54 -6.28 -20.00
N CYS A 86 9.05 -7.38 -20.58
CA CYS A 86 9.53 -8.72 -20.28
C CYS A 86 10.86 -9.09 -20.96
N VAL A 87 11.31 -8.30 -21.93
CA VAL A 87 12.64 -8.47 -22.52
C VAL A 87 13.70 -8.09 -21.48
N LYS A 88 14.43 -9.08 -20.98
CA LYS A 88 15.43 -8.91 -19.91
C LYS A 88 16.49 -7.84 -20.21
N SER A 89 16.91 -7.72 -21.48
CA SER A 89 17.87 -6.70 -21.93
C SER A 89 17.34 -5.26 -21.77
N ASN A 90 16.03 -5.07 -21.69
CA ASN A 90 15.41 -3.78 -21.44
C ASN A 90 15.52 -3.32 -19.97
N GLY A 91 15.89 -4.21 -19.07
CA GLY A 91 16.27 -3.89 -17.71
C GLY A 91 15.13 -3.76 -16.70
N PHE A 92 13.88 -4.03 -17.08
CA PHE A 92 12.72 -3.95 -16.15
C PHE A 92 12.57 -5.21 -15.30
N VAL A 93 12.87 -6.37 -15.86
CA VAL A 93 12.77 -7.67 -15.19
C VAL A 93 14.14 -8.30 -14.96
N THR A 94 14.25 -9.16 -13.92
CA THR A 94 15.50 -9.87 -13.60
C THR A 94 15.51 -11.32 -14.05
N PHE A 95 14.36 -11.87 -14.44
CA PHE A 95 14.18 -13.27 -14.78
C PHE A 95 13.64 -13.44 -16.20
N THR A 96 13.79 -14.63 -16.76
CA THR A 96 13.21 -14.98 -18.07
C THR A 96 11.77 -15.39 -17.89
N ILE A 97 10.89 -14.82 -18.70
CA ILE A 97 9.46 -15.05 -18.60
C ILE A 97 9.05 -16.02 -19.71
N ASN A 98 8.30 -17.06 -19.32
CA ASN A 98 7.71 -17.99 -20.29
C ASN A 98 6.58 -17.29 -21.05
N GLU A 99 6.56 -17.43 -22.38
CA GLU A 99 5.58 -16.79 -23.26
C GLU A 99 4.14 -17.19 -22.92
N HIS A 100 3.91 -18.45 -22.60
CA HIS A 100 2.58 -18.93 -22.20
C HIS A 100 2.13 -18.30 -20.86
N ALA A 101 3.04 -18.22 -19.88
CA ALA A 101 2.74 -17.55 -18.63
C ALA A 101 2.47 -16.05 -18.83
N LEU A 102 3.20 -15.39 -19.72
CA LEU A 102 2.95 -13.99 -20.06
C LEU A 102 1.59 -13.78 -20.68
N LYS A 103 1.20 -14.60 -21.66
CA LYS A 103 -0.14 -14.55 -22.31
C LYS A 103 -1.25 -14.73 -21.27
N ASN A 104 -1.11 -15.67 -20.34
CA ASN A 104 -2.10 -15.87 -19.29
C ASN A 104 -2.21 -14.64 -18.37
N ILE A 105 -1.08 -14.03 -17.99
CA ILE A 105 -1.08 -12.82 -17.17
C ILE A 105 -1.74 -11.66 -17.89
N ILE A 106 -1.44 -11.45 -19.17
CA ILE A 106 -2.05 -10.39 -20.00
C ILE A 106 -3.56 -10.60 -20.08
N TYR A 107 -4.00 -11.82 -20.36
CA TYR A 107 -5.42 -12.16 -20.40
C TYR A 107 -6.12 -11.88 -19.06
N GLU A 108 -5.55 -12.35 -17.94
CA GLU A 108 -6.12 -12.09 -16.62
C GLU A 108 -6.17 -10.59 -16.27
N VAL A 109 -5.18 -9.81 -16.70
CA VAL A 109 -5.13 -8.37 -16.48
C VAL A 109 -6.17 -7.66 -17.34
N SER A 110 -6.31 -8.03 -18.62
CA SER A 110 -7.29 -7.41 -19.53
C SER A 110 -8.74 -7.63 -19.12
N MET A 111 -9.01 -8.71 -18.37
CA MET A 111 -10.34 -9.01 -17.82
C MET A 111 -10.65 -8.30 -16.51
N CYS A 112 -9.70 -7.52 -15.94
CA CYS A 112 -9.93 -6.82 -14.70
C CYS A 112 -10.79 -5.57 -14.89
N ASP A 113 -11.69 -5.36 -13.95
CA ASP A 113 -12.57 -4.19 -13.90
C ASP A 113 -11.75 -2.90 -13.71
N LEU A 114 -11.82 -1.99 -14.67
CA LEU A 114 -11.13 -0.71 -14.65
C LEU A 114 -11.72 0.29 -13.64
N GLU A 115 -12.93 0.04 -13.15
CA GLU A 115 -13.55 0.88 -12.11
C GLU A 115 -13.01 0.56 -10.71
N LYS A 116 -12.36 -0.59 -10.54
CA LYS A 116 -11.81 -1.03 -9.26
C LYS A 116 -10.29 -0.93 -9.27
N PRO A 117 -9.71 -0.13 -8.37
CA PRO A 117 -8.26 -0.06 -8.25
C PRO A 117 -7.67 -1.42 -7.84
N PRO A 118 -6.47 -1.77 -8.32
CA PRO A 118 -5.78 -2.97 -7.89
C PRO A 118 -5.56 -2.99 -6.38
N LYS A 119 -5.93 -4.09 -5.72
CA LYS A 119 -5.72 -4.25 -4.28
C LYS A 119 -4.22 -4.33 -3.99
N ASN A 120 -3.65 -3.27 -3.49
CA ASN A 120 -2.27 -3.25 -2.99
C ASN A 120 -2.07 -2.13 -1.97
N LYS A 121 -0.90 -2.15 -1.32
CA LYS A 121 -0.47 -1.09 -0.42
C LYS A 121 -0.10 0.14 -1.24
N LEU A 122 -1.02 1.08 -1.35
CA LEU A 122 -0.78 2.37 -1.96
C LEU A 122 0.24 3.18 -1.15
N ARG A 123 0.98 4.03 -1.82
CA ARG A 123 1.85 4.98 -1.13
C ARG A 123 1.01 6.01 -0.41
N LYS A 124 1.29 6.20 0.87
CA LYS A 124 0.64 7.22 1.69
C LYS A 124 1.46 8.50 1.82
N ILE A 125 2.76 8.43 1.60
CA ILE A 125 3.66 9.57 1.71
C ILE A 125 4.48 9.71 0.43
N ILE A 126 4.47 10.92 -0.11
CA ILE A 126 5.24 11.33 -1.27
C ILE A 126 6.15 12.47 -0.86
N PHE A 127 7.46 12.25 -0.94
CA PHE A 127 8.43 13.31 -0.69
C PHE A 127 8.63 14.14 -1.95
N LYS A 128 8.73 15.45 -1.78
CA LYS A 128 9.14 16.36 -2.86
C LYS A 128 10.57 16.04 -3.30
N ASP A 129 10.89 16.23 -4.57
CA ASP A 129 12.20 15.88 -5.13
C ASP A 129 13.35 16.62 -4.43
N TYR A 130 13.09 17.81 -3.93
CA TYR A 130 14.07 18.66 -3.23
C TYR A 130 13.68 18.88 -1.76
N SER A 131 13.24 17.85 -1.08
CA SER A 131 12.82 17.95 0.34
C SER A 131 13.97 18.26 1.30
N GLY A 132 15.23 18.18 0.87
CA GLY A 132 16.40 18.36 1.73
C GLY A 132 16.63 17.25 2.77
N LEU A 133 15.74 16.28 2.86
CA LEU A 133 15.76 15.22 3.84
C LEU A 133 16.67 14.05 3.46
N THR A 134 17.43 13.56 4.41
CA THR A 134 18.19 12.31 4.30
C THR A 134 17.23 11.09 4.24
N THR A 135 17.74 9.95 3.82
CA THR A 135 16.97 8.70 3.81
C THR A 135 16.46 8.31 5.19
N GLU A 136 17.26 8.51 6.24
CA GLU A 136 16.90 8.19 7.63
C GLU A 136 15.78 9.08 8.14
N GLU A 137 15.83 10.37 7.86
CA GLU A 137 14.77 11.32 8.21
C GLU A 137 13.46 10.98 7.48
N LYS A 138 13.52 10.64 6.19
CA LYS A 138 12.36 10.17 5.41
C LYS A 138 11.74 8.92 6.04
N MET A 139 12.56 7.93 6.42
CA MET A 139 12.08 6.71 7.08
C MET A 139 11.48 6.99 8.46
N THR A 140 12.04 7.93 9.20
CA THR A 140 11.50 8.37 10.50
C THR A 140 10.12 9.02 10.33
N ILE A 141 9.95 9.89 9.35
CA ILE A 141 8.66 10.52 9.02
C ILE A 141 7.62 9.43 8.64
N VAL A 142 8.00 8.51 7.74
CA VAL A 142 7.13 7.39 7.34
C VAL A 142 6.70 6.56 8.56
N GLY A 143 7.63 6.22 9.44
CA GLY A 143 7.34 5.47 10.67
C GLY A 143 6.39 6.22 11.61
N LYS A 144 6.59 7.52 11.79
CA LYS A 144 5.72 8.37 12.63
C LYS A 144 4.32 8.51 12.06
N MET A 145 4.19 8.77 10.76
CA MET A 145 2.89 9.06 10.13
C MET A 145 2.07 7.79 9.85
N ILE A 146 2.69 6.76 9.28
CA ILE A 146 1.99 5.49 8.99
C ILE A 146 1.78 4.68 10.27
N GLY A 147 2.70 4.77 11.23
CA GLY A 147 2.59 4.12 12.52
C GLY A 147 1.51 4.70 13.43
N ARG A 148 1.09 5.96 13.23
CA ARG A 148 0.02 6.61 14.01
C ARG A 148 -1.36 6.02 13.77
N SER A 149 -1.62 5.40 12.62
CA SER A 149 -2.97 4.95 12.27
C SER A 149 -3.46 3.70 13.02
N LYS A 150 -2.69 3.10 13.93
CA LYS A 150 -3.08 1.93 14.74
C LYS A 150 -2.31 1.78 16.05
N LYS A 151 -1.90 2.85 16.70
CA LYS A 151 -1.46 2.71 18.10
C LYS A 151 -2.72 2.67 18.96
N ILE A 152 -3.00 1.50 19.48
CA ILE A 152 -3.94 1.34 20.59
C ILE A 152 -3.25 1.88 21.82
N HIS A 153 -3.79 2.95 22.38
CA HIS A 153 -3.33 3.53 23.62
C HIS A 153 -3.98 2.81 24.81
N GLU A 154 -3.40 2.98 25.96
CA GLU A 154 -3.92 2.43 27.20
C GLU A 154 -5.33 2.93 27.49
N ASP A 155 -5.60 4.21 27.19
CA ASP A 155 -6.91 4.84 27.30
C ASP A 155 -7.97 4.19 26.43
N ASP A 156 -7.62 3.77 25.20
CA ASP A 156 -8.55 3.07 24.30
C ASP A 156 -8.94 1.70 24.89
N ILE A 157 -7.97 1.02 25.52
CA ILE A 157 -8.22 -0.27 26.16
C ILE A 157 -9.11 -0.08 27.38
N TYR A 158 -8.83 0.93 28.21
CA TYR A 158 -9.63 1.24 29.40
C TYR A 158 -11.08 1.60 29.03
N GLN A 159 -11.28 2.49 28.07
CA GLN A 159 -12.62 2.84 27.61
C GLN A 159 -13.40 1.61 27.12
N CYS A 160 -12.75 0.79 26.30
CA CYS A 160 -13.35 -0.45 25.83
C CYS A 160 -13.69 -1.44 26.95
N MET A 161 -12.92 -1.46 28.04
CA MET A 161 -13.22 -2.26 29.23
C MET A 161 -14.49 -1.76 29.92
N LEU A 162 -14.65 -0.45 30.05
CA LEU A 162 -15.86 0.15 30.64
C LEU A 162 -17.10 -0.16 29.80
N ASP A 163 -17.00 0.01 28.48
CA ASP A 163 -18.11 -0.30 27.54
C ASP A 163 -18.57 -1.77 27.65
N ILE A 164 -17.62 -2.71 27.80
CA ILE A 164 -17.92 -4.13 27.99
C ILE A 164 -18.59 -4.39 29.35
N ASN A 165 -18.14 -3.71 30.39
CA ASN A 165 -18.69 -3.85 31.75
C ASN A 165 -20.13 -3.32 31.81
N GLU A 166 -20.38 -2.14 31.22
CA GLU A 166 -21.72 -1.56 31.13
C GLU A 166 -22.73 -2.48 30.42
N LEU A 167 -22.25 -3.28 29.46
CA LEU A 167 -23.06 -4.30 28.79
C LEU A 167 -23.28 -5.58 29.64
N GLY A 168 -22.81 -5.61 30.89
CA GLY A 168 -22.87 -6.77 31.75
C GLY A 168 -22.12 -7.98 31.25
N LYS A 169 -21.01 -7.77 30.50
CA LYS A 169 -20.25 -8.85 29.88
C LYS A 169 -18.84 -8.93 30.45
N LYS A 170 -18.36 -10.17 30.70
CA LYS A 170 -17.02 -10.42 31.16
C LYS A 170 -15.98 -9.86 30.19
N ILE A 171 -15.02 -9.08 30.72
CA ILE A 171 -13.91 -8.50 29.99
C ILE A 171 -12.85 -9.55 29.76
N THR A 172 -12.62 -9.92 28.50
CA THR A 172 -11.57 -10.87 28.07
C THR A 172 -10.65 -10.21 27.05
N ILE A 173 -9.38 -10.65 27.01
CA ILE A 173 -8.39 -10.15 26.04
C ILE A 173 -8.88 -10.36 24.59
N THR A 174 -9.53 -11.49 24.31
CA THR A 174 -10.07 -11.80 22.99
C THR A 174 -11.17 -10.81 22.58
N ARG A 175 -12.04 -10.45 23.52
CA ARG A 175 -13.14 -9.51 23.27
C ARG A 175 -12.60 -8.08 23.07
N LEU A 176 -11.63 -7.65 23.88
CA LEU A 176 -10.94 -6.37 23.68
C LEU A 176 -10.24 -6.32 22.32
N ALA A 177 -9.52 -7.39 21.95
CA ALA A 177 -8.83 -7.49 20.67
C ALA A 177 -9.79 -7.40 19.48
N GLY A 178 -10.96 -8.03 19.60
CA GLY A 178 -12.03 -7.98 18.57
C GLY A 178 -12.62 -6.60 18.41
N LEU A 179 -12.98 -5.93 19.51
CA LEU A 179 -13.58 -4.59 19.48
C LEU A 179 -12.60 -3.52 19.02
N LEU A 180 -11.35 -3.58 19.46
CA LEU A 180 -10.28 -2.66 19.06
C LEU A 180 -9.62 -3.04 17.72
N ASN A 181 -10.13 -4.07 17.04
CA ASN A 181 -9.64 -4.57 15.76
C ASN A 181 -8.11 -4.78 15.73
N CYS A 182 -7.59 -5.45 16.76
CA CYS A 182 -6.17 -5.71 16.92
C CYS A 182 -5.88 -7.16 17.37
N SER A 183 -4.60 -7.53 17.47
CA SER A 183 -4.21 -8.85 18.01
C SER A 183 -4.25 -8.87 19.53
N ALA A 184 -4.52 -10.03 20.13
CA ALA A 184 -4.41 -10.25 21.58
C ALA A 184 -3.01 -9.86 22.12
N ARG A 185 -1.95 -10.10 21.31
CA ARG A 185 -0.58 -9.70 21.64
C ARG A 185 -0.43 -8.18 21.75
N THR A 186 -1.16 -7.42 20.91
CA THR A 186 -1.16 -5.95 20.97
C THR A 186 -1.79 -5.48 22.26
N ILE A 187 -2.91 -6.07 22.69
CA ILE A 187 -3.55 -5.77 23.98
C ILE A 187 -2.58 -6.07 25.13
N HIS A 188 -2.01 -7.27 25.18
CA HIS A 188 -1.06 -7.63 26.23
C HIS A 188 0.15 -6.69 26.34
N ARG A 189 0.66 -6.20 25.21
CA ARG A 189 1.80 -5.28 25.18
C ARG A 189 1.46 -3.87 25.66
N ASN A 190 0.24 -3.42 25.41
CA ASN A 190 -0.19 -2.05 25.71
C ASN A 190 -1.06 -1.97 26.99
N MET A 191 -1.32 -3.08 27.66
CA MET A 191 -2.05 -3.15 28.91
C MET A 191 -1.07 -3.12 30.09
N SER A 192 -1.07 -2.06 30.86
CA SER A 192 -0.26 -1.93 32.09
C SER A 192 -0.67 -2.93 33.16
N ASN A 193 0.14 -3.06 34.19
CA ASN A 193 -0.22 -3.88 35.33
C ASN A 193 -1.40 -3.29 36.13
N GLU A 194 -1.57 -1.99 36.08
CA GLU A 194 -2.70 -1.29 36.69
C GLU A 194 -4.00 -1.64 35.96
N LEU A 195 -4.01 -1.56 34.63
CA LEU A 195 -5.17 -1.97 33.82
C LEU A 195 -5.53 -3.46 33.96
N LYS A 196 -4.55 -4.33 34.18
CA LYS A 196 -4.84 -5.75 34.46
C LYS A 196 -5.59 -5.93 35.76
N LYS A 197 -5.20 -5.20 36.82
CA LYS A 197 -5.90 -5.21 38.12
C LYS A 197 -7.30 -4.64 37.99
N GLU A 198 -7.43 -3.52 37.28
CA GLU A 198 -8.73 -2.88 37.02
C GLU A 198 -9.68 -3.83 36.26
N LYS A 199 -9.19 -4.51 35.24
CA LYS A 199 -9.96 -5.55 34.53
C LYS A 199 -10.47 -6.65 35.46
N GLU A 200 -9.65 -7.07 36.43
CA GLU A 200 -10.05 -8.09 37.40
C GLU A 200 -11.12 -7.56 38.36
N LEU A 201 -10.98 -6.33 38.84
CA LEU A 201 -11.97 -5.67 39.68
C LEU A 201 -13.32 -5.51 38.98
N LEU A 202 -13.31 -5.02 37.75
CA LEU A 202 -14.51 -4.86 36.94
C LEU A 202 -15.21 -6.21 36.67
N ASN A 203 -14.45 -7.28 36.48
CA ASN A 203 -15.01 -8.62 36.29
C ASN A 203 -15.55 -9.27 37.59
N GLN A 204 -15.12 -8.79 38.78
CA GLN A 204 -15.63 -9.27 40.07
C GLN A 204 -16.95 -8.60 40.44
N GLN A 205 -17.27 -7.46 39.83
CA GLN A 205 -18.49 -6.70 40.07
C GLN A 205 -19.68 -7.17 39.19
N LEU A 206 -19.41 -8.07 38.24
CA LEU A 206 -20.39 -8.71 37.37
C LEU A 206 -20.96 -9.97 38.01
#